data_5dfbf2ea2d37093899bc3436edc2d291
#
_entry.id   5dfbf2ea2d37093899bc3436edc2d291
#
_cell.length_a   1.000
_cell.length_b   1.000
_cell.length_c   1.000
_cell.angle_alpha   90.00
_cell.angle_beta   90.00
_cell.angle_gamma   90.00
#
_symmetry.space_group_name_H-M   'P 1'
#
loop_
_entity.id
_entity.type
_entity.pdbx_description
1 polymer ?
#
loop_
_entity_poly.entity_id
_entity_poly.type
_entity_poly.pdbx_seq_one_letter_code
_entity_poly.pdbx_strand_id
1 'polypeptide(L)' 'MRLRDVREDHDFTQKYIAEKLFIKQNTYSQYENGQRQIPLEFLIKLAMIYNTSTDYLLGLTDEKQAYPRSNTYQ' A
#
# COMPACT_ATOMS: atom_id res chain seq x y z
N MET A 1 -4.20 5.71 7.86
CA MET A 1 -3.41 5.27 6.70
C MET A 1 -3.94 5.87 5.41
N ARG A 2 -3.07 5.97 4.42
CA ARG A 2 -3.40 6.59 3.13
C ARG A 2 -3.68 5.58 2.02
N LEU A 3 -4.10 4.36 2.35
CA LEU A 3 -4.25 3.30 1.33
C LEU A 3 -5.23 3.70 0.22
N ARG A 4 -6.41 4.19 0.60
CA ARG A 4 -7.41 4.59 -0.38
C ARG A 4 -6.96 5.80 -1.18
N ASP A 5 -6.42 6.81 -0.52
CA ASP A 5 -6.03 8.06 -1.18
C ASP A 5 -4.95 7.82 -2.22
N VAL A 6 -3.95 7.02 -1.88
CA VAL A 6 -2.87 6.72 -2.82
C VAL A 6 -3.37 5.88 -3.98
N ARG A 7 -4.25 4.90 -3.69
CA ARG A 7 -4.84 4.08 -4.74
C ARG A 7 -5.65 4.93 -5.72
N GLU A 8 -6.48 5.82 -5.19
CA GLU A 8 -7.31 6.69 -6.04
C GLU A 8 -6.47 7.68 -6.83
N ASP A 9 -5.40 8.18 -6.25
CA ASP A 9 -4.46 9.07 -6.96
C ASP A 9 -3.84 8.39 -8.18
N HIS A 10 -3.70 7.06 -8.14
CA HIS A 10 -3.15 6.28 -9.25
C HIS A 10 -4.25 5.74 -10.17
N ASP A 11 -5.51 6.08 -9.91
CA ASP A 11 -6.66 5.59 -10.68
C ASP A 11 -6.77 4.06 -10.68
N PHE A 12 -6.31 3.41 -9.61
CA PHE A 12 -6.42 1.96 -9.46
C PHE A 12 -7.69 1.60 -8.72
N THR A 13 -8.28 0.45 -9.09
CA THR A 13 -9.43 -0.11 -8.38
C THR A 13 -8.95 -0.98 -7.23
N GLN A 14 -9.85 -1.23 -6.26
CA GLN A 14 -9.57 -2.19 -5.20
C GLN A 14 -9.29 -3.58 -5.78
N LYS A 15 -10.04 -3.96 -6.81
CA LYS A 15 -9.86 -5.25 -7.47
C LYS A 15 -8.45 -5.38 -8.05
N TYR A 16 -7.98 -4.34 -8.71
CA TYR A 16 -6.63 -4.34 -9.30
C TYR A 16 -5.56 -4.54 -8.23
N ILE A 17 -5.66 -3.81 -7.12
CA ILE A 17 -4.68 -3.92 -6.04
C ILE A 17 -4.78 -5.29 -5.36
N ALA A 18 -5.99 -5.80 -5.14
CA ALA A 18 -6.16 -7.13 -4.56
C ALA A 18 -5.50 -8.21 -5.42
N GLU A 19 -5.63 -8.10 -6.75
CA GLU A 19 -4.97 -9.01 -7.68
C GLU A 19 -3.46 -8.92 -7.57
N LYS A 20 -2.91 -7.71 -7.42
CA LYS A 20 -1.47 -7.52 -7.24
C LYS A 20 -0.95 -8.15 -5.96
N LEU A 21 -1.77 -8.18 -4.92
CA LEU A 21 -1.42 -8.78 -3.63
C LEU A 21 -1.80 -10.26 -3.54
N PHE A 22 -2.45 -10.81 -4.57
CA PHE A 22 -2.93 -12.21 -4.61
C PHE A 22 -3.90 -12.50 -3.48
N ILE A 23 -4.82 -11.56 -3.21
CA ILE A 23 -5.85 -11.71 -2.18
C ILE A 23 -7.20 -11.36 -2.78
N LYS A 24 -8.26 -11.68 -2.03
CA LYS A 24 -9.62 -11.34 -2.44
C LYS A 24 -9.87 -9.84 -2.28
N GLN A 25 -10.71 -9.29 -3.15
CA GLN A 25 -11.07 -7.88 -3.05
C GLN A 25 -11.70 -7.53 -1.70
N ASN A 26 -12.54 -8.42 -1.16
CA ASN A 26 -13.14 -8.20 0.16
C ASN A 26 -12.09 -8.02 1.25
N THR A 27 -11.05 -8.84 1.21
CA THR A 27 -9.97 -8.76 2.19
C THR A 27 -9.24 -7.43 2.08
N TYR A 28 -8.93 -7.03 0.85
CA TYR A 28 -8.27 -5.74 0.64
C TYR A 28 -9.14 -4.58 1.10
N SER A 29 -10.44 -4.63 0.78
CA SER A 29 -11.39 -3.60 1.23
C SER A 29 -11.40 -3.44 2.74
N GLN A 30 -11.30 -4.55 3.47
CA GLN A 30 -11.23 -4.51 4.93
C GLN A 30 -9.98 -3.79 5.42
N TYR A 31 -8.87 -3.90 4.70
CA TYR A 31 -7.66 -3.14 5.03
C TYR A 31 -7.89 -1.64 4.86
N GLU A 32 -8.52 -1.23 3.76
CA GLU A 32 -8.80 0.20 3.54
C GLU A 32 -9.76 0.78 4.55
N ASN A 33 -10.73 -0.02 4.97
CA ASN A 33 -11.77 0.42 5.91
C ASN A 33 -11.35 0.35 7.37
N GLY A 34 -10.17 -0.20 7.66
CA GLY A 34 -9.71 -0.35 9.04
C GLY A 34 -10.36 -1.51 9.79
N GLN A 35 -11.13 -2.35 9.10
CA GLN A 35 -11.76 -3.53 9.71
C GLN A 35 -10.75 -4.64 9.97
N ARG A 36 -9.63 -4.63 9.29
CA ARG A 36 -8.57 -5.62 9.42
C ARG A 36 -7.23 -4.92 9.23
N GLN A 37 -6.26 -5.29 10.05
CA GLN A 37 -4.92 -4.73 9.95
C GLN A 37 -4.18 -5.35 8.78
N ILE A 38 -3.57 -4.49 7.93
CA ILE A 38 -2.82 -4.98 6.78
C ILE A 38 -1.51 -5.61 7.24
N PRO A 39 -1.16 -6.82 6.74
CA PRO A 39 0.15 -7.40 7.03
C PRO A 39 1.29 -6.53 6.52
N LEU A 40 2.39 -6.54 7.24
CA LEU A 40 3.56 -5.72 6.90
C LEU A 40 4.05 -6.03 5.49
N GLU A 41 4.08 -7.30 5.10
CA GLU A 41 4.54 -7.70 3.75
C GLU A 41 3.71 -7.07 2.64
N PHE A 42 2.40 -6.92 2.86
CA PHE A 42 1.53 -6.28 1.86
C PHE A 42 1.76 -4.77 1.84
N LEU A 43 1.99 -4.17 3.00
CA LEU A 43 2.28 -2.75 3.09
C LEU A 43 3.57 -2.42 2.33
N ILE A 44 4.60 -3.23 2.52
CA ILE A 44 5.87 -3.06 1.80
C ILE A 44 5.65 -3.21 0.29
N LYS A 45 4.87 -4.20 -0.12
CA LYS A 45 4.59 -4.42 -1.54
C LYS A 45 3.85 -3.23 -2.16
N LEU A 46 2.90 -2.67 -1.43
CA LEU A 46 2.18 -1.48 -1.90
C LEU A 46 3.11 -0.28 -2.02
N ALA A 47 4.03 -0.10 -1.08
CA ALA A 47 5.01 0.97 -1.16
C ALA A 47 5.85 0.84 -2.43
N MET A 48 6.19 -0.37 -2.82
CA MET A 48 6.91 -0.62 -4.06
C MET A 48 6.05 -0.35 -5.30
N ILE A 49 4.81 -0.82 -5.29
CA ILE A 49 3.86 -0.61 -6.41
C ILE A 49 3.66 0.89 -6.65
N TYR A 50 3.49 1.66 -5.60
CA TYR A 50 3.23 3.10 -5.69
C TYR A 50 4.50 3.94 -5.74
N ASN A 51 5.66 3.30 -5.64
CA ASN A 51 6.95 3.99 -5.57
C ASN A 51 6.96 5.07 -4.49
N THR A 52 6.56 4.68 -3.30
CA THR A 52 6.53 5.55 -2.12
C THR A 52 7.09 4.78 -0.92
N SER A 53 7.09 5.39 0.25
CA SER A 53 7.55 4.75 1.48
C SER A 53 6.39 4.16 2.27
N THR A 54 6.69 3.16 3.11
CA THR A 54 5.70 2.66 4.08
C THR A 54 5.30 3.76 5.05
N ASP A 55 6.22 4.65 5.40
CA ASP A 55 5.94 5.78 6.28
C ASP A 55 4.86 6.69 5.69
N TYR A 56 4.93 6.96 4.38
CA TYR A 56 3.91 7.76 3.73
C TYR A 56 2.55 7.07 3.75
N LEU A 57 2.53 5.77 3.45
CA LEU A 57 1.28 4.99 3.47
C LEU A 57 0.68 4.95 4.88
N LEU A 58 1.51 4.88 5.91
CA LEU A 58 1.08 4.87 7.31
C LEU A 58 0.63 6.23 7.80
N GLY A 59 0.97 7.30 7.08
CA GLY A 59 0.65 8.67 7.50
C GLY A 59 1.67 9.28 8.45
N LEU A 60 2.85 8.68 8.55
CA LEU A 60 3.91 9.17 9.45
C LEU A 60 4.74 10.30 8.84
N THR A 61 4.63 10.49 7.54
CA THR A 61 5.32 11.57 6.82
C THR A 61 4.42 12.06 5.69
N ASP A 62 4.60 13.30 5.28
CA ASP A 62 3.95 13.87 4.10
C ASP A 62 4.82 13.78 2.85
N GLU A 63 6.02 13.22 2.96
CA GLU A 63 6.93 13.06 1.82
C GLU A 63 6.50 11.84 1.00
N LYS A 64 6.06 12.07 -0.24
CA LYS A 64 5.58 11.03 -1.13
C LYS A 64 6.70 10.20 -1.74
N GLN A 65 7.89 10.79 -1.90
CA GLN A 65 9.00 10.11 -2.56
C GLN A 65 9.48 8.92 -1.75
N ALA A 66 9.77 7.82 -2.43
CA ALA A 66 10.33 6.65 -1.78
C ALA A 66 11.74 6.95 -1.28
N TYR A 67 12.09 6.37 -0.12
CA TYR A 67 13.47 6.40 0.34
C TYR A 67 14.34 5.57 -0.60
N PRO A 68 15.65 5.83 -0.67
CA PRO A 68 16.55 4.95 -1.42
C PRO A 68 16.44 3.52 -0.88
N ARG A 69 16.30 2.57 -1.78
CA ARG A 69 16.11 1.19 -1.39
C ARG A 69 17.43 0.55 -1.01
N SER A 70 17.38 -0.27 0.04
CA SER A 70 18.53 -1.04 0.45
C SER A 70 18.80 -2.17 -0.54
N ASN A 71 20.07 -2.43 -0.85
CA ASN A 71 20.45 -3.56 -1.69
C ASN A 71 20.24 -4.89 -0.98
N THR A 72 20.08 -4.89 0.33
CA THR A 72 19.88 -6.10 1.12
C THR A 72 18.41 -6.48 1.24
N TYR A 73 17.50 -5.61 0.86
CA TYR A 73 16.07 -5.93 0.89
C TYR A 73 15.68 -6.72 -0.36
N GLN A 74 14.98 -7.82 -0.13
CA GLN A 74 14.53 -8.70 -1.22
C GLN A 74 13.03 -8.66 -1.39
#